data_a56ab0f49adb8f961c4cb6ef4118bab0
#
_entry.id   a56ab0f49adb8f961c4cb6ef4118bab0
#
_cell.length_a   1.000
_cell.length_b   1.000
_cell.length_c   1.000
_cell.angle_alpha   90.00
_cell.angle_beta   90.00
_cell.angle_gamma   90.00
#
_symmetry.space_group_name_H-M   'P 1'
#
loop_
_entity.id
_entity.type
_entity.pdbx_description
1 polymer ?
#
loop_
_entity_poly.entity_id
_entity_poly.type
_entity_poly.pdbx_seq_one_letter_code
_entity_poly.pdbx_strand_id
1 'polypeptide(L)'
;MKNIHLLIASVLCLGTTSCFDMNQEPQGEMSTAGAFTTVSEINMYLNMFYQGSVPVMGGGTVNNTAIKTQSSSSTNGIAFGDANSDNLYPNAIDTRLAGETSLSNAAELDDYKAIRNVNFLLQNITNCEDKGTDYEQCLGEAYYFRAAYYYHLLVNYGGVTWVEDQLDPDSELMKRPRNTRTEIVDYILNDLKDAITYLKEQDNNATRRVHRDVARALKSEVALFAATWEKYHRAENDPFYDKTLTNPDAKIKEWLELAATAAKEVIDRNVW
;
A
#
# COMPACT_ATOMS: atom_id res chain seq x y z
N MET A 1 8.38 -30.36 -67.64
CA MET A 1 8.77 -30.49 -66.21
C MET A 1 9.41 -29.25 -65.64
N LYS A 2 10.20 -28.42 -66.34
CA LYS A 2 10.81 -27.18 -65.80
C LYS A 2 9.78 -26.13 -65.33
N ASN A 3 8.63 -26.00 -65.97
CA ASN A 3 7.61 -24.99 -65.64
C ASN A 3 6.78 -25.31 -64.39
N ILE A 4 6.70 -26.58 -64.01
CA ILE A 4 6.02 -27.02 -62.81
C ILE A 4 6.80 -26.66 -61.53
N HIS A 5 8.13 -26.71 -61.57
CA HIS A 5 8.96 -26.32 -60.45
C HIS A 5 8.93 -24.81 -60.23
N LEU A 6 8.79 -23.99 -61.29
CA LEU A 6 8.64 -22.55 -61.15
C LEU A 6 7.29 -22.14 -60.57
N LEU A 7 6.23 -22.86 -60.87
CA LEU A 7 4.89 -22.64 -60.27
C LEU A 7 4.82 -23.05 -58.81
N ILE A 8 5.47 -24.13 -58.46
CA ILE A 8 5.57 -24.58 -57.05
C ILE A 8 6.41 -23.60 -56.23
N ALA A 9 7.53 -23.07 -56.78
CA ALA A 9 8.36 -22.09 -56.09
C ALA A 9 7.63 -20.74 -55.89
N SER A 10 6.80 -20.30 -56.83
CA SER A 10 6.02 -19.05 -56.68
C SER A 10 4.88 -19.17 -55.65
N VAL A 11 4.26 -20.36 -55.51
CA VAL A 11 3.23 -20.59 -54.47
C VAL A 11 3.82 -20.69 -53.09
N LEU A 12 5.05 -21.24 -52.98
CA LEU A 12 5.76 -21.28 -51.67
C LEU A 12 6.20 -19.87 -51.19
N CYS A 13 6.53 -18.95 -52.09
CA CYS A 13 6.89 -17.58 -51.72
C CYS A 13 5.71 -16.70 -51.30
N LEU A 14 4.47 -17.06 -51.68
CA LEU A 14 3.26 -16.32 -51.32
C LEU A 14 2.71 -16.73 -49.95
N GLY A 15 3.20 -17.82 -49.37
CA GLY A 15 2.76 -18.33 -48.05
C GLY A 15 3.52 -17.77 -46.83
N THR A 16 4.57 -16.95 -47.03
CA THR A 16 5.43 -16.48 -45.94
C THR A 16 5.20 -15.03 -45.51
N THR A 17 4.19 -14.36 -46.07
CA THR A 17 3.73 -13.06 -45.55
C THR A 17 2.69 -13.24 -44.46
N SER A 18 2.94 -14.11 -43.47
CA SER A 18 2.28 -13.99 -42.21
C SER A 18 2.89 -12.77 -41.51
N CYS A 19 2.20 -11.64 -41.62
CA CYS A 19 2.46 -10.53 -40.71
C CYS A 19 2.24 -11.03 -39.29
N PHE A 20 3.29 -11.46 -38.64
CA PHE A 20 3.30 -11.52 -37.20
C PHE A 20 3.17 -10.08 -36.73
N ASP A 21 1.96 -9.73 -36.32
CA ASP A 21 1.74 -8.51 -35.58
C ASP A 21 2.47 -8.68 -34.24
N MET A 22 3.69 -8.11 -34.17
CA MET A 22 4.50 -8.17 -32.97
C MET A 22 3.95 -7.29 -31.84
N ASN A 23 2.86 -6.56 -32.10
CA ASN A 23 2.13 -5.77 -31.11
C ASN A 23 0.89 -6.49 -30.58
N GLN A 24 0.75 -7.81 -30.76
CA GLN A 24 -0.30 -8.53 -30.06
C GLN A 24 -0.03 -8.51 -28.55
N GLU A 25 -0.83 -7.74 -27.86
CA GLU A 25 -0.88 -7.80 -26.39
C GLU A 25 -1.36 -9.19 -25.97
N PRO A 26 -0.75 -9.82 -24.93
CA PRO A 26 -1.18 -11.13 -24.45
C PRO A 26 -2.66 -11.08 -24.07
N GLN A 27 -3.50 -11.91 -24.70
CA GLN A 27 -4.95 -11.96 -24.43
C GLN A 27 -5.31 -12.43 -23.01
N GLY A 28 -4.37 -12.61 -22.14
CA GLY A 28 -4.55 -13.02 -20.74
C GLY A 28 -4.05 -12.02 -19.71
N GLU A 29 -3.40 -10.94 -20.13
CA GLU A 29 -2.94 -9.86 -19.24
C GLU A 29 -3.70 -8.58 -19.54
N MET A 30 -4.12 -7.86 -18.49
CA MET A 30 -4.72 -6.54 -18.65
C MET A 30 -3.69 -5.61 -19.29
N SER A 31 -3.94 -5.18 -20.52
CA SER A 31 -3.11 -4.14 -21.14
C SER A 31 -3.28 -2.83 -20.36
N THR A 32 -2.20 -2.08 -20.21
CA THR A 32 -2.24 -0.79 -19.51
C THR A 32 -3.19 0.20 -20.20
N ALA A 33 -3.31 0.12 -21.54
CA ALA A 33 -4.16 1.01 -22.34
C ALA A 33 -5.66 0.70 -22.21
N GLY A 34 -6.02 -0.54 -21.85
CA GLY A 34 -7.41 -0.98 -21.71
C GLY A 34 -7.84 -1.26 -20.28
N ALA A 35 -6.97 -1.01 -19.29
CA ALA A 35 -7.26 -1.28 -17.89
C ALA A 35 -8.16 -0.18 -17.29
N PHE A 36 -9.12 -0.62 -16.44
CA PHE A 36 -9.94 0.28 -15.61
C PHE A 36 -10.86 1.22 -16.40
N THR A 37 -11.45 0.76 -17.48
CA THR A 37 -12.40 1.55 -18.29
C THR A 37 -13.75 1.72 -17.59
N THR A 38 -14.08 0.82 -16.66
CA THR A 38 -15.32 0.83 -15.90
C THR A 38 -15.08 0.78 -14.38
N VAL A 39 -16.00 1.35 -13.60
CA VAL A 39 -15.99 1.25 -12.12
C VAL A 39 -16.01 -0.21 -11.66
N SER A 40 -16.68 -1.09 -12.39
CA SER A 40 -16.72 -2.53 -12.06
C SER A 40 -15.34 -3.19 -12.11
N GLU A 41 -14.55 -2.89 -13.14
CA GLU A 41 -13.16 -3.38 -13.25
C GLU A 41 -12.29 -2.86 -12.11
N ILE A 42 -12.41 -1.56 -11.78
CA ILE A 42 -11.69 -0.96 -10.66
C ILE A 42 -12.06 -1.64 -9.35
N ASN A 43 -13.35 -1.87 -9.09
CA ASN A 43 -13.82 -2.56 -7.89
C ASN A 43 -13.30 -4.00 -7.80
N MET A 44 -13.28 -4.75 -8.91
CA MET A 44 -12.70 -6.09 -8.94
C MET A 44 -11.21 -6.07 -8.59
N TYR A 45 -10.47 -5.10 -9.12
CA TYR A 45 -9.06 -4.94 -8.81
C TYR A 45 -8.83 -4.54 -7.34
N LEU A 46 -9.61 -3.59 -6.82
CA LEU A 46 -9.54 -3.18 -5.41
C LEU A 46 -9.82 -4.34 -4.43
N ASN A 47 -10.65 -5.31 -4.82
CA ASN A 47 -10.96 -6.45 -3.96
C ASN A 47 -9.71 -7.27 -3.56
N MET A 48 -8.65 -7.26 -4.37
CA MET A 48 -7.39 -7.92 -4.01
C MET A 48 -6.77 -7.32 -2.73
N PHE A 49 -6.90 -6.01 -2.51
CA PHE A 49 -6.35 -5.35 -1.32
C PHE A 49 -7.16 -5.68 -0.06
N TYR A 50 -8.45 -6.00 -0.21
CA TYR A 50 -9.29 -6.48 0.90
C TYR A 50 -9.06 -7.95 1.24
N GLN A 51 -8.56 -8.75 0.31
CA GLN A 51 -8.25 -10.17 0.51
C GLN A 51 -6.82 -10.37 1.04
N GLY A 52 -5.97 -9.39 0.83
CA GLY A 52 -4.60 -9.39 1.30
C GLY A 52 -4.47 -9.17 2.80
N SER A 53 -3.24 -9.10 3.24
CA SER A 53 -2.90 -8.73 4.60
C SER A 53 -3.07 -7.23 4.77
N VAL A 54 -4.02 -6.79 5.58
CA VAL A 54 -4.13 -5.38 5.97
C VAL A 54 -3.12 -5.14 7.08
N PRO A 55 -2.21 -4.17 6.91
CA PRO A 55 -1.28 -3.79 7.97
C PRO A 55 -2.07 -3.32 9.20
N VAL A 56 -1.78 -3.90 10.36
CA VAL A 56 -2.33 -3.46 11.64
C VAL A 56 -1.21 -3.04 12.56
N MET A 57 -1.48 -2.10 13.45
CA MET A 57 -0.55 -1.72 14.50
C MET A 57 -0.13 -2.93 15.32
N GLY A 58 1.19 -3.04 15.58
CA GLY A 58 1.76 -4.18 16.30
C GLY A 58 2.52 -5.18 15.43
N GLY A 59 2.77 -4.86 14.16
CA GLY A 59 3.65 -5.65 13.29
C GLY A 59 3.07 -6.97 12.79
N GLY A 60 1.75 -7.17 12.99
CA GLY A 60 1.03 -8.30 12.42
C GLY A 60 0.34 -7.92 11.13
N THR A 61 0.31 -8.82 10.18
CA THR A 61 -0.62 -8.77 9.08
C THR A 61 -1.90 -9.48 9.51
N VAL A 62 -3.01 -8.78 9.58
CA VAL A 62 -4.30 -9.47 9.64
C VAL A 62 -4.60 -9.94 8.23
N ASN A 63 -4.41 -11.23 8.01
CA ASN A 63 -5.07 -11.83 6.87
C ASN A 63 -6.55 -11.49 6.97
N ASN A 64 -7.09 -10.92 5.93
CA ASN A 64 -8.43 -10.36 5.87
C ASN A 64 -9.56 -11.39 6.05
N THR A 65 -9.25 -12.61 6.32
CA THR A 65 -10.16 -13.54 6.95
C THR A 65 -10.26 -13.13 8.42
N ALA A 66 -10.88 -11.93 8.60
CA ALA A 66 -11.42 -11.44 9.85
C ALA A 66 -10.79 -12.08 11.06
N ILE A 67 -9.80 -11.39 11.66
CA ILE A 67 -9.42 -11.84 13.00
C ILE A 67 -9.12 -13.35 13.04
N LYS A 68 -8.21 -13.81 12.19
CA LYS A 68 -7.53 -15.11 12.38
C LYS A 68 -6.63 -15.08 13.62
N THR A 69 -6.90 -14.19 14.50
CA THR A 69 -6.27 -14.07 15.81
C THR A 69 -6.53 -15.29 16.67
N GLN A 70 -7.35 -16.21 16.21
CA GLN A 70 -7.85 -17.31 17.05
C GLN A 70 -7.48 -18.72 16.57
N SER A 71 -6.69 -18.86 15.51
CA SER A 71 -6.20 -20.18 15.18
C SER A 71 -5.02 -20.52 16.08
N SER A 72 -5.24 -21.48 16.98
CA SER A 72 -4.21 -22.03 17.86
C SER A 72 -3.02 -22.67 17.13
N SER A 73 -3.09 -22.82 15.85
CA SER A 73 -2.01 -23.31 14.98
C SER A 73 -1.34 -22.21 14.16
N SER A 74 -1.79 -20.95 14.27
CA SER A 74 -1.22 -19.83 13.54
C SER A 74 -0.11 -19.19 14.37
N THR A 75 1.05 -19.09 13.81
CA THR A 75 2.17 -18.29 14.35
C THR A 75 1.87 -16.80 14.45
N ASN A 76 0.65 -16.37 14.07
CA ASN A 76 0.21 -14.99 14.00
C ASN A 76 -0.99 -14.67 14.90
N GLY A 77 -1.27 -15.48 15.94
CA GLY A 77 -2.32 -15.18 16.92
C GLY A 77 -1.92 -14.07 17.91
N ILE A 78 -2.89 -13.49 18.63
CA ILE A 78 -2.64 -12.48 19.67
C ILE A 78 -1.58 -12.95 20.69
N ALA A 79 -1.65 -14.21 21.10
CA ALA A 79 -0.66 -14.81 22.00
C ALA A 79 0.77 -14.82 21.41
N PHE A 80 0.92 -14.73 20.09
CA PHE A 80 2.25 -14.65 19.45
C PHE A 80 2.91 -13.29 19.64
N GLY A 81 2.11 -12.22 19.83
CA GLY A 81 2.64 -10.91 20.21
C GLY A 81 3.33 -10.93 21.57
N ASP A 82 2.84 -11.75 22.49
CA ASP A 82 3.45 -11.92 23.82
C ASP A 82 4.72 -12.77 23.79
N ALA A 83 4.93 -13.59 22.77
CA ALA A 83 6.13 -14.41 22.63
C ALA A 83 7.42 -13.57 22.44
N ASN A 84 7.27 -12.30 22.10
CA ASN A 84 8.38 -11.34 21.92
C ASN A 84 8.47 -10.34 23.09
N SER A 85 7.77 -10.61 24.18
CA SER A 85 7.77 -9.82 25.40
C SER A 85 8.30 -10.62 26.59
N ASP A 86 8.39 -10.00 27.74
CA ASP A 86 8.76 -10.65 29.00
C ASP A 86 7.64 -11.56 29.58
N ASN A 87 6.44 -11.52 28.98
CA ASN A 87 5.30 -12.34 29.42
C ASN A 87 5.36 -13.79 28.93
N LEU A 88 5.99 -14.04 27.80
CA LEU A 88 6.04 -15.39 27.22
C LEU A 88 7.39 -15.65 26.55
N TYR A 89 8.13 -16.63 27.09
CA TYR A 89 9.38 -17.07 26.49
C TYR A 89 9.12 -17.91 25.23
N PRO A 90 9.59 -17.48 24.05
CA PRO A 90 9.37 -18.21 22.80
C PRO A 90 10.28 -19.43 22.70
N ASN A 91 9.85 -20.46 21.96
CA ASN A 91 10.70 -21.62 21.64
C ASN A 91 11.90 -21.27 20.71
N ALA A 92 11.83 -20.12 20.04
CA ALA A 92 12.91 -19.59 19.22
C ALA A 92 13.04 -18.09 19.47
N ILE A 93 14.28 -17.63 19.57
CA ILE A 93 14.57 -16.21 19.77
C ILE A 93 14.21 -15.47 18.45
N ASP A 94 13.46 -14.37 18.60
CA ASP A 94 13.22 -13.44 17.48
C ASP A 94 14.57 -12.82 17.06
N THR A 95 15.01 -13.13 15.84
CA THR A 95 16.31 -12.66 15.30
C THR A 95 16.39 -11.14 15.24
N ARG A 96 15.25 -10.44 15.12
CA ARG A 96 15.20 -8.98 15.13
C ARG A 96 15.52 -8.45 16.52
N LEU A 97 14.94 -9.03 17.57
CA LEU A 97 15.21 -8.64 18.95
C LEU A 97 16.65 -9.02 19.38
N ALA A 98 17.17 -10.11 18.84
CA ALA A 98 18.54 -10.52 19.04
C ALA A 98 19.57 -9.68 18.29
N GLY A 99 19.14 -8.80 17.37
CA GLY A 99 20.05 -8.06 16.49
C GLY A 99 20.70 -8.88 15.38
N GLU A 100 20.15 -10.06 15.10
CA GLU A 100 20.68 -11.05 14.13
C GLU A 100 19.92 -11.05 12.80
N THR A 101 19.05 -10.04 12.55
CA THR A 101 18.28 -9.94 11.31
C THR A 101 19.21 -9.75 10.12
N SER A 102 19.13 -10.63 9.13
CA SER A 102 19.87 -10.51 7.87
C SER A 102 19.04 -9.82 6.80
N LEU A 103 19.69 -9.12 5.87
CA LEU A 103 19.05 -8.45 4.73
C LEU A 103 18.36 -9.44 3.75
N SER A 104 18.59 -10.74 3.91
CA SER A 104 17.95 -11.76 3.06
C SER A 104 16.49 -12.05 3.40
N ASN A 105 16.00 -11.57 4.54
CA ASN A 105 14.61 -11.75 4.97
C ASN A 105 13.75 -10.55 4.53
N ALA A 106 13.59 -10.40 3.24
CA ALA A 106 12.93 -9.27 2.61
C ALA A 106 11.38 -9.31 2.72
N ALA A 107 10.84 -9.33 3.95
CA ALA A 107 9.42 -9.12 4.19
C ALA A 107 8.93 -7.75 3.67
N GLU A 108 9.84 -6.77 3.61
CA GLU A 108 9.65 -5.44 3.02
C GLU A 108 9.19 -5.51 1.54
N LEU A 109 9.55 -6.57 0.81
CA LEU A 109 9.20 -6.73 -0.60
C LEU A 109 7.70 -6.91 -0.84
N ASP A 110 6.96 -7.50 0.10
CA ASP A 110 5.54 -7.76 -0.10
C ASP A 110 4.71 -6.46 0.02
N ASP A 111 5.08 -5.55 0.91
CA ASP A 111 4.46 -4.23 0.98
C ASP A 111 4.73 -3.40 -0.29
N TYR A 112 5.95 -3.43 -0.82
CA TYR A 112 6.27 -2.75 -2.08
C TYR A 112 5.58 -3.37 -3.30
N LYS A 113 5.32 -4.68 -3.31
CA LYS A 113 4.47 -5.29 -4.34
C LYS A 113 3.04 -4.78 -4.27
N ALA A 114 2.49 -4.67 -3.05
CA ALA A 114 1.16 -4.11 -2.86
C ALA A 114 1.10 -2.63 -3.26
N ILE A 115 2.09 -1.82 -2.87
CA ILE A 115 2.23 -0.41 -3.27
C ILE A 115 2.31 -0.29 -4.80
N ARG A 116 3.10 -1.14 -5.46
CA ARG A 116 3.19 -1.16 -6.93
C ARG A 116 1.82 -1.39 -7.58
N ASN A 117 1.03 -2.32 -7.04
CA ASN A 117 -0.31 -2.59 -7.54
C ASN A 117 -1.26 -1.41 -7.31
N VAL A 118 -1.17 -0.74 -6.16
CA VAL A 118 -1.95 0.49 -5.92
C VAL A 118 -1.52 1.61 -6.87
N ASN A 119 -0.23 1.80 -7.07
CA ASN A 119 0.28 2.80 -8.01
C ASN A 119 -0.17 2.52 -9.45
N PHE A 120 -0.16 1.23 -9.88
CA PHE A 120 -0.71 0.84 -11.17
C PHE A 120 -2.17 1.25 -11.32
N LEU A 121 -2.99 1.01 -10.28
CA LEU A 121 -4.37 1.46 -10.28
C LEU A 121 -4.46 2.99 -10.37
N LEU A 122 -3.75 3.73 -9.52
CA LEU A 122 -3.80 5.20 -9.47
C LEU A 122 -3.36 5.84 -10.80
N GLN A 123 -2.38 5.28 -11.50
CA GLN A 123 -1.93 5.77 -12.80
C GLN A 123 -2.95 5.55 -13.91
N ASN A 124 -3.69 4.44 -13.87
CA ASN A 124 -4.58 4.04 -14.94
C ASN A 124 -6.08 4.24 -14.63
N ILE A 125 -6.43 4.60 -13.40
CA ILE A 125 -7.84 4.82 -12.99
C ILE A 125 -8.50 5.93 -13.80
N THR A 126 -7.72 6.84 -14.37
CA THR A 126 -8.21 7.92 -15.22
C THR A 126 -8.81 7.44 -16.54
N ASN A 127 -8.55 6.18 -16.96
CA ASN A 127 -9.14 5.56 -18.14
C ASN A 127 -10.64 5.29 -17.95
N CYS A 128 -11.13 5.28 -16.72
CA CYS A 128 -12.54 5.10 -16.44
C CYS A 128 -13.37 6.24 -17.04
N GLU A 129 -14.40 5.88 -17.79
CA GLU A 129 -15.27 6.87 -18.45
C GLU A 129 -16.26 7.49 -17.46
N ASP A 130 -16.78 6.69 -16.52
CA ASP A 130 -17.69 7.14 -15.48
C ASP A 130 -16.92 7.72 -14.28
N LYS A 131 -16.99 9.04 -14.11
CA LYS A 131 -16.34 9.78 -13.01
C LYS A 131 -17.31 10.09 -11.85
N GLY A 132 -18.38 9.33 -11.69
CA GLY A 132 -19.34 9.51 -10.63
C GLY A 132 -18.82 9.14 -9.24
N THR A 133 -19.73 9.18 -8.25
CA THR A 133 -19.39 8.95 -6.83
C THR A 133 -18.82 7.56 -6.53
N ASP A 134 -19.11 6.56 -7.38
CA ASP A 134 -18.51 5.22 -7.22
C ASP A 134 -17.07 5.18 -7.71
N TYR A 135 -16.72 5.96 -8.73
CA TYR A 135 -15.34 6.19 -9.14
C TYR A 135 -14.55 6.90 -8.03
N GLU A 136 -15.13 7.96 -7.45
CA GLU A 136 -14.50 8.69 -6.33
C GLU A 136 -14.25 7.76 -5.14
N GLN A 137 -15.21 6.89 -4.81
CA GLN A 137 -15.02 5.87 -3.78
C GLN A 137 -13.81 4.98 -4.08
N CYS A 138 -13.68 4.48 -5.31
CA CYS A 138 -12.55 3.65 -5.73
C CYS A 138 -11.22 4.41 -5.61
N LEU A 139 -11.19 5.67 -6.01
CA LEU A 139 -10.02 6.53 -5.89
C LEU A 139 -9.61 6.74 -4.42
N GLY A 140 -10.59 7.01 -3.56
CA GLY A 140 -10.37 7.14 -2.12
C GLY A 140 -9.84 5.86 -1.47
N GLU A 141 -10.33 4.69 -1.89
CA GLU A 141 -9.82 3.40 -1.42
C GLU A 141 -8.37 3.16 -1.85
N ALA A 142 -8.02 3.52 -3.08
CA ALA A 142 -6.64 3.38 -3.57
C ALA A 142 -5.66 4.22 -2.74
N TYR A 143 -5.98 5.48 -2.48
CA TYR A 143 -5.16 6.33 -1.60
C TYR A 143 -5.07 5.77 -0.17
N TYR A 144 -6.18 5.29 0.38
CA TYR A 144 -6.19 4.68 1.70
C TYR A 144 -5.24 3.47 1.78
N PHE A 145 -5.31 2.56 0.81
CA PHE A 145 -4.46 1.36 0.81
C PHE A 145 -2.99 1.72 0.67
N ARG A 146 -2.63 2.68 -0.19
CA ARG A 146 -1.25 3.15 -0.30
C ARG A 146 -0.74 3.71 1.02
N ALA A 147 -1.52 4.57 1.65
CA ALA A 147 -1.21 5.11 2.98
C ALA A 147 -1.01 4.01 4.02
N ALA A 148 -1.89 3.00 4.06
CA ALA A 148 -1.83 1.90 5.01
C ALA A 148 -0.56 1.04 4.83
N TYR A 149 -0.18 0.71 3.59
CA TYR A 149 1.05 -0.03 3.31
C TYR A 149 2.30 0.77 3.69
N TYR A 150 2.34 2.06 3.35
CA TYR A 150 3.45 2.90 3.78
C TYR A 150 3.52 3.11 5.29
N TYR A 151 2.38 3.16 5.96
CA TYR A 151 2.36 3.22 7.42
C TYR A 151 2.95 1.95 8.04
N HIS A 152 2.62 0.77 7.51
CA HIS A 152 3.25 -0.47 7.93
C HIS A 152 4.77 -0.48 7.73
N LEU A 153 5.25 -0.01 6.57
CA LEU A 153 6.68 0.15 6.31
C LEU A 153 7.33 1.14 7.29
N LEU A 154 6.68 2.29 7.55
CA LEU A 154 7.18 3.30 8.48
C LEU A 154 7.34 2.76 9.91
N VAL A 155 6.37 1.99 10.39
CA VAL A 155 6.40 1.41 11.74
C VAL A 155 7.54 0.40 11.87
N ASN A 156 7.73 -0.45 10.86
CA ASN A 156 8.70 -1.54 10.93
C ASN A 156 10.13 -1.13 10.56
N TYR A 157 10.30 -0.20 9.61
CA TYR A 157 11.60 0.12 9.00
C TYR A 157 12.02 1.59 9.13
N GLY A 158 11.13 2.45 9.63
CA GLY A 158 11.39 3.89 9.73
C GLY A 158 11.28 4.59 8.38
N GLY A 159 12.29 5.38 8.02
CA GLY A 159 12.37 5.99 6.70
C GLY A 159 12.54 4.93 5.60
N VAL A 160 11.74 5.04 4.56
CA VAL A 160 11.73 4.14 3.40
C VAL A 160 11.68 4.94 2.11
N THR A 161 11.82 4.32 0.96
CA THR A 161 11.71 5.02 -0.32
C THR A 161 10.23 5.20 -0.70
N TRP A 162 9.81 6.45 -0.88
CA TRP A 162 8.48 6.74 -1.40
C TRP A 162 8.45 6.60 -2.92
N VAL A 163 7.49 5.83 -3.43
CA VAL A 163 7.31 5.54 -4.85
C VAL A 163 5.84 5.79 -5.21
N GLU A 164 5.62 6.68 -6.17
CA GLU A 164 4.27 7.01 -6.69
C GLU A 164 3.99 6.36 -8.03
N ASP A 165 5.05 5.98 -8.75
CA ASP A 165 4.97 5.44 -10.10
C ASP A 165 5.36 3.97 -10.13
N GLN A 166 4.97 3.29 -11.20
CA GLN A 166 5.57 2.01 -11.52
C GLN A 166 7.01 2.25 -11.97
N LEU A 167 7.95 1.64 -11.26
CA LEU A 167 9.36 1.77 -11.58
C LEU A 167 9.77 0.69 -12.58
N ASP A 168 10.44 1.11 -13.64
CA ASP A 168 11.19 0.21 -14.48
C ASP A 168 12.45 -0.29 -13.74
N PRO A 169 12.94 -1.51 -14.04
CA PRO A 169 14.13 -2.07 -13.41
C PRO A 169 15.37 -1.17 -13.48
N ASP A 170 15.46 -0.34 -14.53
CA ASP A 170 16.57 0.57 -14.77
C ASP A 170 16.33 1.99 -14.22
N SER A 171 15.22 2.22 -13.53
CA SER A 171 14.90 3.54 -13.00
C SER A 171 15.95 4.06 -12.02
N GLU A 172 16.42 5.28 -12.22
CA GLU A 172 17.31 5.97 -11.27
C GLU A 172 16.68 6.13 -9.88
N LEU A 173 15.34 6.09 -9.77
CA LEU A 173 14.63 6.13 -8.50
C LEU A 173 14.95 4.93 -7.62
N MET A 174 15.34 3.79 -8.21
CA MET A 174 15.77 2.59 -7.47
C MET A 174 17.09 2.80 -6.70
N LYS A 175 17.88 3.79 -7.09
CA LYS A 175 19.19 4.09 -6.50
C LYS A 175 19.13 5.22 -5.49
N ARG A 176 17.95 5.85 -5.30
CA ARG A 176 17.80 6.95 -4.34
C ARG A 176 17.95 6.48 -2.90
N PRO A 177 18.48 7.33 -2.00
CA PRO A 177 18.44 7.07 -0.59
C PRO A 177 16.98 7.00 -0.10
N ARG A 178 16.77 6.35 1.03
CA ARG A 178 15.46 6.33 1.71
C ARG A 178 15.04 7.77 2.08
N ASN A 179 13.75 8.02 2.00
CA ASN A 179 13.17 9.22 2.57
C ASN A 179 13.27 9.18 4.10
N THR A 180 13.28 10.34 4.72
CA THR A 180 13.24 10.44 6.19
C THR A 180 11.88 9.97 6.73
N ARG A 181 11.83 9.66 8.03
CA ARG A 181 10.54 9.32 8.68
C ARG A 181 9.51 10.42 8.51
N THR A 182 9.94 11.68 8.69
CA THR A 182 9.07 12.86 8.58
C THR A 182 8.47 12.99 7.18
N GLU A 183 9.29 12.85 6.14
CA GLU A 183 8.81 12.88 4.75
C GLU A 183 7.79 11.79 4.48
N ILE A 184 8.03 10.56 4.96
CA ILE A 184 7.08 9.45 4.79
C ILE A 184 5.77 9.72 5.52
N VAL A 185 5.82 10.27 6.74
CA VAL A 185 4.62 10.69 7.47
C VAL A 185 3.82 11.70 6.69
N ASP A 186 4.47 12.72 6.14
CA ASP A 186 3.80 13.76 5.37
C ASP A 186 3.14 13.20 4.09
N TYR A 187 3.78 12.27 3.39
CA TYR A 187 3.19 11.58 2.23
C TYR A 187 1.98 10.72 2.63
N ILE A 188 2.09 9.94 3.70
CA ILE A 188 0.96 9.14 4.22
C ILE A 188 -0.22 10.03 4.59
N LEU A 189 0.03 11.14 5.29
CA LEU A 189 -1.02 12.08 5.69
C LEU A 189 -1.68 12.78 4.49
N ASN A 190 -0.93 13.03 3.41
CA ASN A 190 -1.46 13.55 2.16
C ASN A 190 -2.37 12.52 1.47
N ASP A 191 -1.93 11.27 1.36
CA ASP A 191 -2.78 10.20 0.82
C ASP A 191 -4.06 10.02 1.64
N LEU A 192 -3.98 10.08 2.97
CA LEU A 192 -5.15 10.00 3.83
C LEU A 192 -6.09 11.21 3.70
N LYS A 193 -5.55 12.40 3.44
CA LYS A 193 -6.35 13.58 3.13
C LYS A 193 -7.13 13.37 1.83
N ASP A 194 -6.47 12.86 0.80
CA ASP A 194 -7.11 12.57 -0.47
C ASP A 194 -8.14 11.43 -0.33
N ALA A 195 -7.81 10.38 0.41
CA ALA A 195 -8.76 9.32 0.74
C ALA A 195 -10.01 9.87 1.44
N ILE A 196 -9.86 10.73 2.46
CA ILE A 196 -10.98 11.35 3.18
C ILE A 196 -11.84 12.22 2.24
N THR A 197 -11.22 12.85 1.23
CA THR A 197 -11.94 13.69 0.26
C THR A 197 -12.87 12.86 -0.62
N TYR A 198 -12.39 11.74 -1.12
CA TYR A 198 -13.10 10.91 -2.11
C TYR A 198 -13.98 9.82 -1.51
N LEU A 199 -13.62 9.26 -0.35
CA LEU A 199 -14.40 8.21 0.30
C LEU A 199 -15.78 8.67 0.72
N LYS A 200 -16.76 7.80 0.58
CA LYS A 200 -18.10 7.99 1.12
C LYS A 200 -18.09 7.95 2.65
N GLU A 201 -19.04 8.65 3.25
CA GLU A 201 -19.30 8.48 4.68
C GLU A 201 -19.85 7.08 4.96
N GLN A 202 -19.63 6.58 6.17
CA GLN A 202 -20.28 5.36 6.59
C GLN A 202 -21.78 5.53 6.56
N ASP A 203 -22.48 4.60 5.91
CA ASP A 203 -23.93 4.45 6.01
C ASP A 203 -24.29 3.21 6.84
N ASN A 204 -25.52 3.19 7.37
CA ASN A 204 -26.00 2.07 8.17
C ASN A 204 -26.30 0.81 7.34
N ASN A 205 -26.16 0.86 6.03
CA ASN A 205 -26.40 -0.25 5.09
C ASN A 205 -25.19 -1.13 4.87
N ALA A 206 -24.17 -1.02 5.75
CA ALA A 206 -23.12 -2.01 5.91
C ALA A 206 -22.31 -2.29 4.63
N THR A 207 -21.83 -1.25 3.97
CA THR A 207 -20.72 -1.50 3.07
C THR A 207 -19.52 -1.90 3.91
N ARG A 208 -19.02 -3.11 3.68
CA ARG A 208 -17.82 -3.61 4.34
C ARG A 208 -16.55 -3.09 3.64
N ARG A 209 -16.66 -1.96 2.96
CA ARG A 209 -15.55 -1.29 2.28
C ARG A 209 -15.01 -0.16 3.16
N VAL A 210 -13.80 0.27 2.87
CA VAL A 210 -13.21 1.44 3.51
C VAL A 210 -14.11 2.66 3.27
N HIS A 211 -14.42 3.36 4.34
CA HIS A 211 -15.20 4.57 4.32
C HIS A 211 -14.41 5.71 5.01
N ARG A 212 -14.92 6.92 4.94
CA ARG A 212 -14.22 8.12 5.39
C ARG A 212 -13.76 8.06 6.84
N ASP A 213 -14.55 7.47 7.74
CA ASP A 213 -14.15 7.38 9.16
C ASP A 213 -12.99 6.42 9.39
N VAL A 214 -12.87 5.36 8.57
CA VAL A 214 -11.70 4.48 8.64
C VAL A 214 -10.42 5.24 8.25
N ALA A 215 -10.49 6.09 7.22
CA ALA A 215 -9.36 6.93 6.83
C ALA A 215 -9.05 8.01 7.88
N ARG A 216 -10.08 8.60 8.53
CA ARG A 216 -9.88 9.54 9.65
C ARG A 216 -9.22 8.86 10.85
N ALA A 217 -9.66 7.65 11.19
CA ALA A 217 -9.07 6.88 12.29
C ALA A 217 -7.59 6.58 12.02
N LEU A 218 -7.26 6.09 10.83
CA LEU A 218 -5.86 5.85 10.43
C LEU A 218 -5.05 7.14 10.43
N LYS A 219 -5.61 8.26 9.97
CA LYS A 219 -4.95 9.57 10.00
C LYS A 219 -4.62 10.00 11.43
N SER A 220 -5.54 9.80 12.38
CA SER A 220 -5.30 10.06 13.79
C SER A 220 -4.17 9.21 14.34
N GLU A 221 -4.18 7.92 14.02
CA GLU A 221 -3.16 6.97 14.46
C GLU A 221 -1.77 7.31 13.93
N VAL A 222 -1.64 7.56 12.63
CA VAL A 222 -0.36 7.94 11.97
C VAL A 222 0.20 9.21 12.59
N ALA A 223 -0.64 10.24 12.76
CA ALA A 223 -0.20 11.52 13.31
C ALA A 223 0.21 11.40 14.78
N LEU A 224 -0.52 10.63 15.59
CA LEU A 224 -0.16 10.36 16.99
C LEU A 224 1.16 9.59 17.10
N PHE A 225 1.31 8.54 16.28
CA PHE A 225 2.53 7.74 16.24
C PHE A 225 3.75 8.60 15.88
N ALA A 226 3.64 9.41 14.82
CA ALA A 226 4.72 10.29 14.38
C ALA A 226 5.12 11.31 15.47
N ALA A 227 4.13 11.96 16.06
CA ALA A 227 4.36 12.96 17.11
C ALA A 227 5.03 12.37 18.37
N THR A 228 4.54 11.21 18.83
CA THR A 228 5.08 10.54 20.02
C THR A 228 6.46 9.98 19.76
N TRP A 229 6.69 9.41 18.56
CA TRP A 229 8.01 8.96 18.15
C TRP A 229 9.04 10.08 18.24
N GLU A 230 8.82 11.19 17.53
CA GLU A 230 9.75 12.33 17.53
C GLU A 230 9.94 12.92 18.93
N LYS A 231 8.85 13.06 19.70
CA LYS A 231 8.90 13.62 21.04
C LYS A 231 9.79 12.82 21.99
N TYR A 232 9.61 11.51 22.03
CA TYR A 232 10.30 10.67 23.02
C TYR A 232 11.72 10.34 22.59
N HIS A 233 11.97 10.01 21.34
CA HIS A 233 13.32 9.73 20.85
C HIS A 233 14.23 10.98 20.87
N ARG A 234 13.66 12.18 20.66
CA ARG A 234 14.40 13.42 20.87
C ARG A 234 14.73 13.68 22.33
N ALA A 235 13.81 13.43 23.24
CA ALA A 235 14.04 13.63 24.67
C ALA A 235 15.16 12.72 25.19
N GLU A 236 15.21 11.48 24.69
CA GLU A 236 16.27 10.51 25.02
C GLU A 236 17.58 10.75 24.23
N ASN A 237 17.55 11.61 23.21
CA ASN A 237 18.67 11.89 22.31
C ASN A 237 19.27 10.63 21.67
N ASP A 238 18.42 9.66 21.35
CA ASP A 238 18.81 8.44 20.67
C ASP A 238 18.94 8.65 19.12
N PRO A 239 19.39 7.65 18.34
CA PRO A 239 19.59 7.84 16.91
C PRO A 239 18.31 7.76 16.06
N PHE A 240 17.11 7.54 16.63
CA PHE A 240 15.91 7.17 15.91
C PHE A 240 14.99 8.33 15.51
N TYR A 241 15.20 9.53 16.04
CA TYR A 241 14.47 10.72 15.61
C TYR A 241 15.03 11.32 14.31
N ASP A 242 14.21 12.08 13.60
CA ASP A 242 14.64 12.76 12.37
C ASP A 242 15.49 14.00 12.68
N LYS A 243 16.79 13.89 12.48
CA LYS A 243 17.75 14.97 12.71
C LYS A 243 17.65 16.11 11.70
N THR A 244 16.96 15.90 10.58
CA THR A 244 16.78 16.91 9.53
C THR A 244 15.61 17.85 9.81
N LEU A 245 14.75 17.50 10.75
CA LEU A 245 13.57 18.28 11.12
C LEU A 245 13.95 19.60 11.78
N THR A 246 13.72 20.71 11.07
CA THR A 246 14.21 22.04 11.46
C THR A 246 13.44 22.69 12.62
N ASN A 247 12.17 22.36 12.81
CA ASN A 247 11.33 22.87 13.88
C ASN A 247 10.51 21.75 14.54
N PRO A 248 11.18 20.88 15.32
CA PRO A 248 10.54 19.66 15.82
C PRO A 248 9.35 19.94 16.74
N ASP A 249 9.44 20.92 17.64
CA ASP A 249 8.36 21.19 18.60
C ASP A 249 7.08 21.65 17.90
N ALA A 250 7.20 22.49 16.87
CA ALA A 250 6.07 22.93 16.08
C ALA A 250 5.45 21.77 15.27
N LYS A 251 6.29 20.92 14.68
CA LYS A 251 5.82 19.77 13.91
C LYS A 251 5.17 18.70 14.80
N ILE A 252 5.73 18.42 15.96
CA ILE A 252 5.15 17.54 16.97
C ILE A 252 3.77 18.04 17.40
N LYS A 253 3.67 19.35 17.68
CA LYS A 253 2.40 19.98 18.04
C LYS A 253 1.36 19.87 16.92
N GLU A 254 1.75 20.17 15.69
CA GLU A 254 0.91 20.05 14.50
C GLU A 254 0.34 18.64 14.38
N TRP A 255 1.18 17.60 14.49
CA TRP A 255 0.73 16.21 14.41
C TRP A 255 -0.19 15.80 15.57
N LEU A 256 0.07 16.27 16.80
CA LEU A 256 -0.83 16.00 17.94
C LEU A 256 -2.20 16.65 17.75
N GLU A 257 -2.24 17.89 17.23
CA GLU A 257 -3.48 18.59 16.93
C GLU A 257 -4.24 17.90 15.78
N LEU A 258 -3.52 17.43 14.76
CA LEU A 258 -4.08 16.67 13.65
C LEU A 258 -4.69 15.35 14.12
N ALA A 259 -3.99 14.62 14.99
CA ALA A 259 -4.47 13.38 15.58
C ALA A 259 -5.75 13.58 16.38
N ALA A 260 -5.75 14.60 17.25
CA ALA A 260 -6.90 14.92 18.07
C ALA A 260 -8.12 15.36 17.22
N THR A 261 -7.88 16.16 16.19
CA THR A 261 -8.94 16.65 15.28
C THR A 261 -9.54 15.50 14.49
N ALA A 262 -8.71 14.62 13.88
CA ALA A 262 -9.18 13.50 13.11
C ALA A 262 -9.97 12.48 13.96
N ALA A 263 -9.54 12.21 15.20
CA ALA A 263 -10.30 11.38 16.13
C ALA A 263 -11.63 12.03 16.52
N LYS A 264 -11.62 13.34 16.81
CA LYS A 264 -12.83 14.08 17.19
C LYS A 264 -13.86 14.08 16.06
N GLU A 265 -13.45 14.24 14.81
CA GLU A 265 -14.35 14.17 13.65
C GLU A 265 -15.11 12.84 13.59
N VAL A 266 -14.46 11.73 13.93
CA VAL A 266 -15.12 10.41 13.99
C VAL A 266 -16.09 10.33 15.16
N ILE A 267 -15.66 10.76 16.37
CA ILE A 267 -16.46 10.70 17.59
C ILE A 267 -17.73 11.55 17.45
N ASP A 268 -17.62 12.77 16.93
CA ASP A 268 -18.73 13.73 16.82
C ASP A 268 -19.84 13.24 15.86
N ARG A 269 -19.52 12.35 14.94
CA ARG A 269 -20.52 11.75 14.05
C ARG A 269 -21.51 10.85 14.78
N ASN A 270 -21.12 10.24 15.87
CA ASN A 270 -21.95 9.38 16.73
C ASN A 270 -22.80 8.34 15.96
N VAL A 271 -22.20 7.68 14.97
CA VAL A 271 -22.85 6.68 14.10
C VAL A 271 -22.59 5.23 14.52
N TRP A 272 -22.11 5.02 15.73
CA TRP A 272 -21.69 3.73 16.33
C TRP A 272 -22.80 3.11 17.16
#